data_f100a6fd89687d862f63b6cb517e09f6
#
_entry.id   f100a6fd89687d862f63b6cb517e09f6
#
_cell.length_a   1.000
_cell.length_b   1.000
_cell.length_c   1.000
_cell.angle_alpha   90.00
_cell.angle_beta   90.00
_cell.angle_gamma   90.00
#
_symmetry.space_group_name_H-M   'P 1'
#
loop_
_entity.id
_entity.type
_entity.pdbx_description
1 polymer ?
#
loop_
_entity_poly.entity_id
_entity_poly.type
_entity_poly.pdbx_seq_one_letter_code
_entity_poly.pdbx_strand_id
1 'polypeptide(L)'
;MIKQMQESLNKDKLVIFVGAGVSKNSGVPTWGQMVRMFAEQMKYPVERLSTDEYIRIPQYFYGMDDSEGHKAYYEKLKRIISPETEPNILNDLIVKLHPKHIVTTNYDKLMDKVAEGYEIIRQDRDLLKAQANHYLIKMHGDIDNVEEVVFKETDYLQYSESHRLMETFLKSLLIDHVFLFVG
;
A
#
# COMPACT_ATOMS: atom_id res chain seq x y z
N MET A 1 19.93 17.54 -5.06
CA MET A 1 19.06 16.34 -4.97
C MET A 1 19.86 15.03 -5.00
N ILE A 2 20.52 14.63 -6.12
CA ILE A 2 21.27 13.34 -6.21
C ILE A 2 22.33 13.20 -5.10
N LYS A 3 23.16 14.22 -4.87
CA LYS A 3 24.17 14.20 -3.81
C LYS A 3 23.56 14.00 -2.42
N GLN A 4 22.45 14.65 -2.11
CA GLN A 4 21.72 14.49 -0.84
C GLN A 4 21.19 13.06 -0.68
N MET A 5 20.67 12.47 -1.76
CA MET A 5 20.21 11.07 -1.75
C MET A 5 21.37 10.10 -1.50
N GLN A 6 22.52 10.30 -2.16
CA GLN A 6 23.71 9.49 -1.92
C GLN A 6 24.21 9.61 -0.48
N GLU A 7 24.23 10.82 0.07
CA GLU A 7 24.61 11.04 1.48
C GLU A 7 23.65 10.33 2.45
N SER A 8 22.35 10.36 2.15
CA SER A 8 21.33 9.70 2.97
C SER A 8 21.44 8.18 2.88
N LEU A 9 21.71 7.66 1.69
CA LEU A 9 21.95 6.24 1.48
C LEU A 9 23.17 5.76 2.28
N ASN A 10 24.29 6.48 2.17
CA ASN A 10 25.54 6.16 2.89
C ASN A 10 25.39 6.25 4.42
N LYS A 11 24.42 7.02 4.91
CA LYS A 11 24.11 7.15 6.35
C LYS A 11 23.01 6.21 6.81
N ASP A 12 22.55 5.29 5.97
CA ASP A 12 21.42 4.40 6.23
C ASP A 12 20.13 5.16 6.60
N LYS A 13 19.84 6.28 5.90
CA LYS A 13 18.73 7.19 6.17
C LYS A 13 17.87 7.49 4.94
N LEU A 14 17.94 6.67 3.89
CA LEU A 14 17.05 6.79 2.73
C LEU A 14 15.85 5.90 2.91
N VAL A 15 14.66 6.47 2.81
CA VAL A 15 13.40 5.74 2.71
C VAL A 15 12.82 5.93 1.32
N ILE A 16 12.43 4.85 0.66
CA ILE A 16 11.73 4.93 -0.64
C ILE A 16 10.25 4.66 -0.41
N PHE A 17 9.41 5.63 -0.79
CA PHE A 17 7.95 5.50 -0.79
C PHE A 17 7.48 5.08 -2.18
N VAL A 18 6.89 3.89 -2.29
CA VAL A 18 6.48 3.27 -3.54
C VAL A 18 4.97 3.42 -3.72
N GLY A 19 4.59 4.14 -4.75
CA GLY A 19 3.19 4.33 -5.12
C GLY A 19 2.70 3.34 -6.19
N ALA A 20 1.41 3.43 -6.50
CA ALA A 20 0.71 2.52 -7.43
C ALA A 20 1.24 2.58 -8.89
N GLY A 21 1.90 3.67 -9.28
CA GLY A 21 2.50 3.78 -10.62
C GLY A 21 3.59 2.75 -10.88
N VAL A 22 4.31 2.30 -9.85
CA VAL A 22 5.31 1.22 -9.98
C VAL A 22 4.62 -0.09 -10.35
N SER A 23 3.55 -0.46 -9.64
CA SER A 23 2.80 -1.70 -9.88
C SER A 23 1.98 -1.67 -11.17
N LYS A 24 1.57 -0.47 -11.63
CA LYS A 24 0.85 -0.29 -12.90
C LYS A 24 1.63 -0.85 -14.09
N ASN A 25 2.96 -0.72 -14.08
CA ASN A 25 3.81 -1.25 -15.14
C ASN A 25 3.81 -2.79 -15.22
N SER A 26 3.37 -3.45 -14.16
CA SER A 26 3.17 -4.91 -14.10
C SER A 26 1.71 -5.31 -14.36
N GLY A 27 0.83 -4.38 -14.71
CA GLY A 27 -0.58 -4.65 -15.00
C GLY A 27 -1.52 -4.58 -13.79
N VAL A 28 -1.02 -4.23 -12.59
CA VAL A 28 -1.87 -4.02 -11.42
C VAL A 28 -2.66 -2.72 -11.59
N PRO A 29 -3.97 -2.71 -11.37
CA PRO A 29 -4.77 -1.49 -11.49
C PRO A 29 -4.37 -0.48 -10.39
N THR A 30 -4.38 0.79 -10.75
CA THR A 30 -4.22 1.89 -9.78
C THR A 30 -5.42 1.94 -8.84
N TRP A 31 -5.24 2.56 -7.67
CA TRP A 31 -6.32 2.74 -6.70
C TRP A 31 -7.59 3.37 -7.32
N GLY A 32 -7.43 4.42 -8.12
CA GLY A 32 -8.57 5.03 -8.80
C GLY A 32 -9.27 4.11 -9.82
N GLN A 33 -8.52 3.22 -10.50
CA GLN A 33 -9.11 2.20 -11.38
C GLN A 33 -9.87 1.15 -10.57
N MET A 34 -9.33 0.72 -9.43
CA MET A 34 -10.03 -0.21 -8.52
C MET A 34 -11.36 0.38 -8.03
N VAL A 35 -11.35 1.64 -7.59
CA VAL A 35 -12.58 2.32 -7.15
C VAL A 35 -13.62 2.40 -8.26
N ARG A 36 -13.20 2.70 -9.50
CA ARG A 36 -14.11 2.71 -10.67
C ARG A 36 -14.75 1.36 -10.92
N MET A 37 -14.02 0.25 -10.73
CA MET A 37 -14.59 -1.11 -10.87
C MET A 37 -15.68 -1.40 -9.82
N PHE A 38 -15.59 -0.80 -8.63
CA PHE A 38 -16.69 -0.85 -7.64
C PHE A 38 -17.88 0.02 -8.08
N ALA A 39 -17.63 1.25 -8.52
CA ALA A 39 -18.65 2.16 -9.00
C ALA A 39 -19.46 1.60 -10.18
N GLU A 40 -18.78 1.04 -11.18
CA GLU A 40 -19.39 0.43 -12.36
C GLU A 40 -20.34 -0.71 -12.01
N GLN A 41 -19.97 -1.58 -11.05
CA GLN A 41 -20.84 -2.67 -10.60
C GLN A 41 -22.11 -2.16 -9.92
N MET A 42 -22.02 -1.04 -9.18
CA MET A 42 -23.17 -0.37 -8.58
C MET A 42 -23.96 0.49 -9.57
N LYS A 43 -23.53 0.61 -10.82
CA LYS A 43 -24.05 1.57 -11.79
C LYS A 43 -23.97 3.02 -11.30
N TYR A 44 -22.94 3.31 -10.50
CA TYR A 44 -22.67 4.66 -9.98
C TYR A 44 -22.00 5.50 -11.07
N PRO A 45 -22.38 6.78 -11.28
CA PRO A 45 -21.77 7.65 -12.28
C PRO A 45 -20.26 7.84 -12.02
N VAL A 46 -19.42 7.56 -13.04
CA VAL A 46 -17.94 7.61 -12.91
C VAL A 46 -17.30 8.81 -13.62
N GLU A 47 -18.09 9.63 -14.32
CA GLU A 47 -17.57 10.68 -15.20
C GLU A 47 -16.89 11.82 -14.43
N ARG A 48 -17.33 12.09 -13.22
CA ARG A 48 -16.83 13.20 -12.37
C ARG A 48 -16.81 12.81 -10.89
N LEU A 49 -15.93 11.88 -10.52
CA LEU A 49 -15.74 11.54 -9.11
C LEU A 49 -14.94 12.64 -8.42
N SER A 50 -15.47 13.18 -7.33
CA SER A 50 -14.73 14.04 -6.40
C SER A 50 -13.73 13.22 -5.59
N THR A 51 -12.74 13.88 -4.99
CA THR A 51 -11.73 13.21 -4.14
C THR A 51 -12.40 12.41 -3.01
N ASP A 52 -13.45 12.94 -2.39
CA ASP A 52 -14.16 12.28 -1.30
C ASP A 52 -14.94 11.04 -1.76
N GLU A 53 -15.45 11.05 -2.98
CA GLU A 53 -16.20 9.92 -3.53
C GLU A 53 -15.30 8.69 -3.74
N TYR A 54 -14.02 8.90 -4.00
CA TYR A 54 -13.09 7.79 -4.17
C TYR A 54 -12.98 6.86 -2.95
N ILE A 55 -13.07 7.38 -1.72
CA ILE A 55 -13.05 6.55 -0.50
C ILE A 55 -14.44 6.06 -0.13
N ARG A 56 -15.50 6.80 -0.51
CA ARG A 56 -16.90 6.47 -0.19
C ARG A 56 -17.49 5.40 -1.10
N ILE A 57 -17.09 5.31 -2.35
CA ILE A 57 -17.59 4.31 -3.29
C ILE A 57 -17.34 2.88 -2.77
N PRO A 58 -16.13 2.48 -2.34
CA PRO A 58 -15.92 1.20 -1.70
C PRO A 58 -16.75 1.00 -0.44
N GLN A 59 -16.96 2.07 0.35
CA GLN A 59 -17.81 2.05 1.54
C GLN A 59 -19.28 1.79 1.20
N TYR A 60 -19.80 2.41 0.14
CA TYR A 60 -21.17 2.17 -0.32
C TYR A 60 -21.36 0.72 -0.78
N PHE A 61 -20.39 0.20 -1.56
CA PHE A 61 -20.43 -1.19 -1.98
C PHE A 61 -20.41 -2.14 -0.78
N TYR A 62 -19.56 -1.88 0.21
CA TYR A 62 -19.49 -2.63 1.46
C TYR A 62 -20.83 -2.58 2.22
N GLY A 63 -21.45 -1.41 2.32
CA GLY A 63 -22.74 -1.24 3.00
C GLY A 63 -23.94 -1.86 2.26
N MET A 64 -23.83 -2.11 0.94
CA MET A 64 -24.84 -2.77 0.13
C MET A 64 -24.65 -4.31 0.11
N ASP A 65 -23.51 -4.80 0.57
CA ASP A 65 -23.20 -6.23 0.61
C ASP A 65 -23.85 -6.86 1.86
N ASP A 66 -24.95 -7.57 1.65
CA ASP A 66 -25.71 -8.28 2.66
C ASP A 66 -25.23 -9.72 2.89
N SER A 67 -24.17 -10.14 2.19
CA SER A 67 -23.55 -11.44 2.40
C SER A 67 -22.89 -11.53 3.78
N GLU A 68 -22.91 -12.74 4.37
CA GLU A 68 -22.29 -12.98 5.68
C GLU A 68 -20.81 -12.54 5.68
N GLY A 69 -20.44 -11.65 6.61
CA GLY A 69 -19.10 -11.08 6.72
C GLY A 69 -18.67 -10.23 5.54
N HIS A 70 -19.61 -9.67 4.77
CA HIS A 70 -19.33 -8.87 3.56
C HIS A 70 -18.45 -9.59 2.53
N LYS A 71 -18.69 -10.86 2.35
CA LYS A 71 -17.89 -11.77 1.54
C LYS A 71 -17.76 -11.29 0.08
N ALA A 72 -18.85 -10.79 -0.51
CA ALA A 72 -18.84 -10.31 -1.89
C ALA A 72 -17.91 -9.10 -2.09
N TYR A 73 -17.83 -8.20 -1.09
CA TYR A 73 -16.89 -7.09 -1.09
C TYR A 73 -15.43 -7.57 -1.08
N TYR A 74 -15.08 -8.44 -0.14
CA TYR A 74 -13.71 -8.92 0.01
C TYR A 74 -13.26 -9.83 -1.15
N GLU A 75 -14.14 -10.68 -1.68
CA GLU A 75 -13.85 -11.48 -2.88
C GLU A 75 -13.61 -10.60 -4.11
N LYS A 76 -14.42 -9.53 -4.28
CA LYS A 76 -14.20 -8.56 -5.34
C LYS A 76 -12.86 -7.85 -5.19
N LEU A 77 -12.56 -7.34 -4.00
CA LEU A 77 -11.31 -6.65 -3.71
C LEU A 77 -10.11 -7.56 -3.99
N LYS A 78 -10.15 -8.80 -3.50
CA LYS A 78 -9.13 -9.81 -3.75
C LYS A 78 -8.91 -10.06 -5.24
N ARG A 79 -9.97 -10.21 -6.00
CA ARG A 79 -9.90 -10.47 -7.45
C ARG A 79 -9.25 -9.29 -8.20
N ILE A 80 -9.52 -8.07 -7.78
CA ILE A 80 -8.97 -6.85 -8.42
C ILE A 80 -7.48 -6.69 -8.12
N ILE A 81 -7.06 -6.98 -6.88
CA ILE A 81 -5.68 -6.77 -6.42
C ILE A 81 -4.74 -7.92 -6.82
N SER A 82 -5.26 -9.11 -7.10
CA SER A 82 -4.48 -10.33 -7.37
C SER A 82 -4.41 -10.71 -8.85
N PRO A 83 -4.01 -9.83 -9.78
CA PRO A 83 -3.60 -10.32 -11.07
C PRO A 83 -2.32 -11.15 -10.89
N GLU A 84 -2.20 -12.27 -11.64
CA GLU A 84 -0.93 -12.98 -11.76
C GLU A 84 0.06 -12.08 -12.50
N THR A 85 0.87 -11.36 -11.73
CA THR A 85 1.80 -10.37 -12.26
C THR A 85 3.20 -10.60 -11.69
N GLU A 86 4.20 -10.25 -12.49
CA GLU A 86 5.59 -10.33 -12.09
C GLU A 86 6.18 -8.93 -11.83
N PRO A 87 7.17 -8.84 -10.92
CA PRO A 87 7.91 -7.61 -10.70
C PRO A 87 8.47 -7.05 -12.01
N ASN A 88 8.53 -5.75 -12.09
CA ASN A 88 9.14 -5.05 -13.21
C ASN A 88 10.47 -4.41 -12.80
N ILE A 89 11.18 -3.84 -13.77
CA ILE A 89 12.51 -3.26 -13.55
C ILE A 89 12.55 -2.19 -12.42
N LEU A 90 11.43 -1.49 -12.15
CA LEU A 90 11.40 -0.48 -11.09
C LEU A 90 11.43 -1.14 -9.70
N ASN A 91 10.75 -2.29 -9.52
CA ASN A 91 10.80 -3.05 -8.27
C ASN A 91 12.25 -3.46 -7.97
N ASP A 92 12.95 -4.02 -8.97
CA ASP A 92 14.36 -4.44 -8.84
C ASP A 92 15.29 -3.25 -8.53
N LEU A 93 15.12 -2.11 -9.22
CA LEU A 93 15.95 -0.95 -9.03
C LEU A 93 15.78 -0.34 -7.64
N ILE A 94 14.53 -0.32 -7.11
CA ILE A 94 14.23 0.15 -5.76
C ILE A 94 15.01 -0.68 -4.73
N VAL A 95 14.95 -1.99 -4.83
CA VAL A 95 15.65 -2.89 -3.88
C VAL A 95 17.17 -2.80 -4.05
N LYS A 96 17.67 -2.71 -5.28
CA LYS A 96 19.11 -2.55 -5.58
C LYS A 96 19.73 -1.27 -5.01
N LEU A 97 18.94 -0.24 -4.78
CA LEU A 97 19.40 0.97 -4.07
C LEU A 97 19.69 0.72 -2.59
N HIS A 98 19.22 -0.38 -2.03
CA HIS A 98 19.39 -0.73 -0.61
C HIS A 98 18.96 0.41 0.34
N PRO A 99 17.73 0.97 0.21
CA PRO A 99 17.26 1.99 1.14
C PRO A 99 17.10 1.43 2.56
N LYS A 100 17.12 2.30 3.57
CA LYS A 100 16.86 1.89 4.97
C LYS A 100 15.53 1.18 5.12
N HIS A 101 14.49 1.77 4.56
CA HIS A 101 13.15 1.18 4.53
C HIS A 101 12.50 1.44 3.17
N ILE A 102 11.59 0.54 2.79
CA ILE A 102 10.67 0.71 1.68
C ILE A 102 9.28 0.83 2.27
N VAL A 103 8.56 1.89 1.95
CA VAL A 103 7.18 2.12 2.39
C VAL A 103 6.27 2.07 1.18
N THR A 104 5.12 1.41 1.28
CA THR A 104 4.17 1.36 0.18
C THR A 104 2.73 1.36 0.67
N THR A 105 1.85 1.96 -0.15
CA THR A 105 0.40 1.82 -0.04
C THR A 105 -0.17 0.72 -0.94
N ASN A 106 0.69 0.05 -1.73
CA ASN A 106 0.27 -0.98 -2.68
C ASN A 106 -0.07 -2.28 -1.95
N TYR A 107 -1.14 -2.93 -2.38
CA TYR A 107 -1.65 -4.16 -1.79
C TYR A 107 -1.05 -5.43 -2.42
N ASP A 108 -0.48 -5.29 -3.63
CA ASP A 108 0.10 -6.41 -4.40
C ASP A 108 1.37 -6.98 -3.76
N LYS A 109 1.86 -8.10 -4.33
CA LYS A 109 3.05 -8.81 -3.83
C LYS A 109 4.32 -8.54 -4.63
N LEU A 110 4.32 -7.53 -5.52
CA LEU A 110 5.45 -7.30 -6.42
C LEU A 110 6.73 -6.91 -5.66
N MET A 111 6.61 -6.01 -4.67
CA MET A 111 7.75 -5.67 -3.82
C MET A 111 8.18 -6.83 -2.92
N ASP A 112 7.22 -7.62 -2.40
CA ASP A 112 7.49 -8.78 -1.55
C ASP A 112 8.38 -9.81 -2.26
N LYS A 113 8.15 -10.02 -3.58
CA LYS A 113 8.89 -10.98 -4.41
C LYS A 113 10.37 -10.61 -4.60
N VAL A 114 10.73 -9.34 -4.48
CA VAL A 114 12.09 -8.83 -4.74
C VAL A 114 12.79 -8.26 -3.51
N ALA A 115 12.07 -7.99 -2.43
CA ALA A 115 12.59 -7.34 -1.21
C ALA A 115 13.40 -8.31 -0.32
N GLU A 116 14.35 -9.05 -0.92
CA GLU A 116 15.25 -9.90 -0.16
C GLU A 116 16.05 -9.10 0.87
N GLY A 117 16.11 -9.59 2.11
CA GLY A 117 16.80 -8.91 3.21
C GLY A 117 15.93 -7.87 3.95
N TYR A 118 14.68 -7.66 3.53
CA TYR A 118 13.71 -6.81 4.22
C TYR A 118 12.69 -7.66 4.98
N GLU A 119 12.45 -7.30 6.25
CA GLU A 119 11.32 -7.85 7.00
C GLU A 119 10.04 -7.13 6.62
N ILE A 120 8.98 -7.89 6.30
CA ILE A 120 7.73 -7.32 5.79
C ILE A 120 6.80 -6.98 6.94
N ILE A 121 6.45 -5.71 7.05
CA ILE A 121 5.55 -5.16 8.08
C ILE A 121 4.23 -4.79 7.43
N ARG A 122 3.14 -5.42 7.88
CA ARG A 122 1.77 -5.17 7.39
C ARG A 122 0.87 -4.57 8.45
N GLN A 123 1.20 -4.81 9.72
CA GLN A 123 0.39 -4.44 10.88
C GLN A 123 1.25 -4.11 12.09
N ASP A 124 0.65 -3.48 13.09
CA ASP A 124 1.29 -3.13 14.36
C ASP A 124 1.95 -4.34 15.05
N ARG A 125 1.31 -5.51 15.00
CA ARG A 125 1.86 -6.75 15.57
C ARG A 125 3.16 -7.22 14.93
N ASP A 126 3.39 -6.89 13.66
CA ASP A 126 4.63 -7.23 12.96
C ASP A 126 5.77 -6.37 13.48
N LEU A 127 5.54 -5.06 13.68
CA LEU A 127 6.52 -4.15 14.28
C LEU A 127 6.96 -4.61 15.68
N LEU A 128 6.04 -5.14 16.49
CA LEU A 128 6.36 -5.64 17.85
C LEU A 128 7.26 -6.88 17.83
N LYS A 129 7.27 -7.63 16.74
CA LYS A 129 8.06 -8.86 16.56
C LYS A 129 9.29 -8.66 15.69
N ALA A 130 9.39 -7.51 15.03
CA ALA A 130 10.43 -7.22 14.05
C ALA A 130 11.82 -7.25 14.68
N GLN A 131 12.75 -7.93 14.00
CA GLN A 131 14.15 -8.09 14.43
C GLN A 131 15.14 -7.56 13.39
N ALA A 132 14.72 -7.37 12.15
CA ALA A 132 15.58 -6.84 11.10
C ALA A 132 15.83 -5.33 11.26
N ASN A 133 16.83 -4.84 10.54
CA ASN A 133 17.13 -3.41 10.46
C ASN A 133 16.49 -2.73 9.25
N HIS A 134 16.00 -3.49 8.28
CA HIS A 134 15.40 -3.03 7.02
C HIS A 134 13.98 -3.56 6.91
N TYR A 135 13.02 -2.69 6.62
CA TYR A 135 11.61 -3.05 6.54
C TYR A 135 11.01 -2.70 5.18
N LEU A 136 10.20 -3.63 4.65
CA LEU A 136 9.20 -3.33 3.65
C LEU A 136 7.86 -3.11 4.37
N ILE A 137 7.43 -1.85 4.47
CA ILE A 137 6.25 -1.45 5.24
C ILE A 137 5.08 -1.29 4.27
N LYS A 138 4.10 -2.17 4.37
CA LYS A 138 2.84 -2.15 3.62
C LYS A 138 1.77 -1.47 4.48
N MET A 139 1.80 -0.14 4.50
CA MET A 139 1.02 0.65 5.45
C MET A 139 -0.51 0.53 5.29
N HIS A 140 -0.98 0.04 4.14
CA HIS A 140 -2.40 -0.23 3.90
C HIS A 140 -2.73 -1.73 3.88
N GLY A 141 -1.85 -2.58 4.43
CA GLY A 141 -1.99 -4.02 4.39
C GLY A 141 -1.69 -4.63 3.02
N ASP A 142 -2.05 -5.88 2.82
CA ASP A 142 -1.89 -6.57 1.54
C ASP A 142 -2.94 -7.65 1.30
N ILE A 143 -2.86 -8.25 0.10
CA ILE A 143 -3.82 -9.20 -0.40
C ILE A 143 -3.88 -10.52 0.39
N ASP A 144 -2.85 -10.87 1.17
CA ASP A 144 -2.85 -12.10 1.97
C ASP A 144 -3.92 -12.05 3.07
N ASN A 145 -4.22 -10.82 3.56
CA ASN A 145 -5.29 -10.58 4.53
C ASN A 145 -6.18 -9.42 4.07
N VAL A 146 -7.02 -9.69 3.09
CA VAL A 146 -7.86 -8.69 2.44
C VAL A 146 -8.84 -7.98 3.38
N GLU A 147 -9.19 -8.61 4.50
CA GLU A 147 -10.08 -8.03 5.51
C GLU A 147 -9.42 -6.92 6.33
N GLU A 148 -8.09 -6.89 6.32
CA GLU A 148 -7.27 -5.91 7.05
C GLU A 148 -6.70 -4.81 6.15
N VAL A 149 -7.05 -4.78 4.84
CA VAL A 149 -6.59 -3.71 3.95
C VAL A 149 -7.33 -2.40 4.20
N VAL A 150 -6.60 -1.29 4.09
CA VAL A 150 -7.15 0.07 4.20
C VAL A 150 -7.61 0.52 2.82
N PHE A 151 -8.93 0.42 2.54
CA PHE A 151 -9.46 0.70 1.20
C PHE A 151 -10.76 1.52 1.19
N LYS A 152 -11.69 1.30 2.12
CA LYS A 152 -12.96 2.04 2.25
C LYS A 152 -12.87 3.17 3.27
N GLU A 153 -13.81 4.10 3.27
CA GLU A 153 -13.81 5.31 4.11
C GLU A 153 -13.56 5.02 5.60
N THR A 154 -14.25 4.03 6.17
CA THR A 154 -14.08 3.67 7.58
C THR A 154 -12.68 3.21 7.94
N ASP A 155 -11.96 2.57 7.01
CA ASP A 155 -10.59 2.11 7.25
C ASP A 155 -9.64 3.31 7.40
N TYR A 156 -9.81 4.35 6.57
CA TYR A 156 -9.03 5.59 6.68
C TYR A 156 -9.36 6.37 7.95
N LEU A 157 -10.64 6.46 8.31
CA LEU A 157 -11.08 7.18 9.53
C LEU A 157 -10.55 6.51 10.80
N GLN A 158 -10.46 5.18 10.81
CA GLN A 158 -10.01 4.40 11.97
C GLN A 158 -8.49 4.11 11.94
N TYR A 159 -7.76 4.58 10.91
CA TYR A 159 -6.36 4.23 10.70
C TYR A 159 -5.48 4.52 11.92
N SER A 160 -5.59 5.70 12.52
CA SER A 160 -4.81 6.09 13.71
C SER A 160 -5.10 5.25 14.97
N GLU A 161 -6.23 4.54 14.99
CA GLU A 161 -6.56 3.62 16.08
C GLU A 161 -6.10 2.19 15.79
N SER A 162 -6.31 1.72 14.55
CA SER A 162 -5.99 0.35 14.13
C SER A 162 -4.51 0.13 13.76
N HIS A 163 -3.78 1.19 13.38
CA HIS A 163 -2.37 1.18 12.95
C HIS A 163 -1.51 2.16 13.76
N ARG A 164 -1.76 2.24 15.06
CA ARG A 164 -1.15 3.24 15.96
C ARG A 164 0.38 3.18 15.99
N LEU A 165 0.95 1.97 16.07
CA LEU A 165 2.40 1.79 16.12
C LEU A 165 3.03 2.05 14.76
N MET A 166 2.42 1.56 13.68
CA MET A 166 2.87 1.82 12.32
C MET A 166 2.85 3.31 12.00
N GLU A 167 1.76 4.01 12.32
CA GLU A 167 1.67 5.46 12.12
C GLU A 167 2.74 6.22 12.90
N THR A 168 2.96 5.85 14.16
CA THR A 168 3.99 6.45 15.01
C THR A 168 5.39 6.19 14.45
N PHE A 169 5.66 4.98 14.01
CA PHE A 169 6.92 4.61 13.39
C PHE A 169 7.18 5.41 12.11
N LEU A 170 6.21 5.48 11.20
CA LEU A 170 6.32 6.27 9.97
C LEU A 170 6.55 7.76 10.25
N LYS A 171 5.84 8.33 11.24
CA LYS A 171 6.05 9.72 11.67
C LYS A 171 7.47 9.92 12.23
N SER A 172 8.04 8.95 12.94
CA SER A 172 9.41 9.05 13.43
C SER A 172 10.44 9.08 12.31
N LEU A 173 10.23 8.34 11.23
CA LEU A 173 11.12 8.37 10.06
C LEU A 173 11.13 9.74 9.36
N LEU A 174 10.03 10.50 9.39
CA LEU A 174 9.97 11.84 8.80
C LEU A 174 10.87 12.86 9.52
N ILE A 175 11.34 12.56 10.74
CA ILE A 175 12.16 13.48 11.53
C ILE A 175 13.60 13.49 11.03
N ASP A 176 14.16 12.35 10.66
CA ASP A 176 15.61 12.21 10.44
C ASP A 176 16.01 11.41 9.20
N HIS A 177 15.05 10.95 8.40
CA HIS A 177 15.27 10.26 7.13
C HIS A 177 14.89 11.14 5.94
N VAL A 178 15.48 10.83 4.79
CA VAL A 178 15.14 11.44 3.49
C VAL A 178 14.20 10.50 2.76
N PHE A 179 13.06 11.01 2.32
CA PHE A 179 12.07 10.26 1.56
C PHE A 179 12.22 10.52 0.06
N LEU A 180 12.30 9.45 -0.72
CA LEU A 180 12.16 9.45 -2.16
C LEU A 180 10.82 8.83 -2.56
N PHE A 181 9.95 9.62 -3.18
CA PHE A 181 8.66 9.14 -3.68
C PHE A 181 8.80 8.68 -5.13
N VAL A 182 8.32 7.45 -5.41
CA VAL A 182 8.38 6.80 -6.73
C VAL A 182 7.00 6.22 -7.07
N GLY A 183 6.39 6.68 -8.19
CA GLY A 183 5.12 6.12 -8.65
C GLY A 183 3.99 7.10 -8.77
#